data_715706dce98709b3070c97d26762e280
#
_entry.id   715706dce98709b3070c97d26762e280
#
_cell.length_a   1.000
_cell.length_b   1.000
_cell.length_c   1.000
_cell.angle_alpha   90.00
_cell.angle_beta   90.00
_cell.angle_gamma   90.00
#
_symmetry.space_group_name_H-M   'P 1'
#
loop_
_entity.id
_entity.type
_entity.pdbx_description
1 polymer ?
#
loop_
_entity_poly.entity_id
_entity_poly.type
_entity_poly.pdbx_seq_one_letter_code
_entity_poly.pdbx_strand_id
1 'polypeptide(L)'
;MVYFDANSEFKFGTKENEYIGINDNRVTVTDKAGAGVSGNDNFIVENAGWYLFYIKAAVKGSDYAFTITFYPAEVYLFGNTTGGSWAFTDTWKFAVPATKDGNFVSPAMTASGEVRMCFKTDLDWWRTEFTLHDGEIFYRDFNLIDSWTEKGEGYSVQGSAGNVMYLNFTAGTGEKK
;
A
#
# COMPACT_ATOMS: atom_id res chain seq x y z
N MET A 1 1.68 -2.74 1.52
CA MET A 1 1.09 -3.90 0.82
C MET A 1 1.77 -5.15 1.35
N VAL A 2 1.02 -6.16 1.79
CA VAL A 2 1.55 -7.37 2.44
C VAL A 2 0.77 -8.59 1.96
N TYR A 3 1.46 -9.69 1.71
CA TYR A 3 0.86 -11.00 1.50
C TYR A 3 0.85 -11.78 2.82
N PHE A 4 -0.31 -12.28 3.20
CA PHE A 4 -0.45 -13.21 4.32
C PHE A 4 -0.74 -14.61 3.78
N ASP A 5 -0.06 -15.61 4.32
CA ASP A 5 -0.48 -17.01 4.18
C ASP A 5 -1.72 -17.26 5.07
N ALA A 6 -2.52 -18.26 4.74
CA ALA A 6 -3.68 -18.61 5.56
C ALA A 6 -3.26 -18.95 7.00
N ASN A 7 -4.01 -18.43 7.96
CA ASN A 7 -3.74 -18.56 9.40
C ASN A 7 -2.39 -17.99 9.85
N SER A 8 -1.88 -16.99 9.13
CA SER A 8 -0.67 -16.27 9.57
C SER A 8 -0.93 -15.53 10.87
N GLU A 9 0.01 -15.63 11.78
CA GLU A 9 -0.04 -14.96 13.08
C GLU A 9 0.97 -13.82 13.18
N PHE A 10 0.60 -12.70 13.78
CA PHE A 10 1.52 -11.61 14.05
C PHE A 10 1.12 -10.77 15.27
N LYS A 11 2.06 -10.00 15.75
CA LYS A 11 1.90 -8.85 16.65
C LYS A 11 2.70 -7.68 16.10
N PHE A 12 2.45 -6.48 16.55
CA PHE A 12 3.34 -5.35 16.29
C PHE A 12 3.88 -4.77 17.59
N GLY A 13 5.09 -4.21 17.54
CA GLY A 13 5.74 -3.56 18.67
C GLY A 13 5.70 -2.03 18.51
N THR A 14 5.52 -1.31 19.60
CA THR A 14 5.65 0.16 19.66
C THR A 14 7.01 0.58 20.17
N LYS A 15 7.66 -0.27 20.93
CA LYS A 15 9.04 -0.16 21.43
C LYS A 15 9.58 -1.53 21.77
N GLU A 16 10.84 -1.59 22.15
CA GLU A 16 11.47 -2.83 22.60
C GLU A 16 10.67 -3.48 23.76
N ASN A 17 10.39 -4.78 23.60
CA ASN A 17 9.64 -5.60 24.57
C ASN A 17 8.19 -5.18 24.85
N GLU A 18 7.60 -4.30 24.04
CA GLU A 18 6.16 -4.01 24.07
C GLU A 18 5.50 -4.51 22.80
N TYR A 19 4.67 -5.53 22.92
CA TYR A 19 3.94 -6.15 21.81
C TYR A 19 2.44 -5.91 21.96
N ILE A 20 1.83 -5.49 20.87
CA ILE A 20 0.40 -5.20 20.75
C ILE A 20 -0.26 -6.33 19.96
N GLY A 21 -1.20 -7.01 20.59
CA GLY A 21 -2.02 -8.04 19.97
C GLY A 21 -3.46 -7.60 19.76
N ILE A 22 -4.29 -8.50 19.26
CA ILE A 22 -5.67 -8.17 18.88
C ILE A 22 -6.56 -7.77 20.07
N ASN A 23 -6.33 -8.35 21.25
CA ASN A 23 -7.11 -8.08 22.46
C ASN A 23 -6.58 -6.91 23.30
N ASP A 24 -5.55 -6.19 22.82
CA ASP A 24 -5.10 -4.98 23.49
C ASP A 24 -6.24 -3.94 23.45
N ASN A 25 -6.56 -3.35 24.60
CA ASN A 25 -7.68 -2.40 24.73
C ASN A 25 -7.48 -1.10 23.94
N ARG A 26 -6.28 -0.86 23.42
CA ARG A 26 -5.94 0.26 22.55
C ARG A 26 -6.22 -0.03 21.07
N VAL A 27 -6.57 -1.28 20.72
CA VAL A 27 -6.70 -1.75 19.34
C VAL A 27 -8.14 -1.79 18.88
N THR A 28 -8.39 -1.28 17.68
CA THR A 28 -9.62 -1.49 16.92
C THR A 28 -9.25 -2.05 15.54
N VAL A 29 -9.88 -3.17 15.16
CA VAL A 29 -9.66 -3.81 13.87
C VAL A 29 -10.84 -3.56 12.95
N THR A 30 -10.56 -3.24 11.69
CA THR A 30 -11.55 -3.13 10.61
C THR A 30 -11.08 -3.99 9.44
N ASP A 31 -11.86 -4.98 9.08
CA ASP A 31 -11.61 -5.84 7.91
C ASP A 31 -12.55 -5.44 6.76
N LYS A 32 -11.99 -4.73 5.77
CA LYS A 32 -12.70 -4.32 4.54
C LYS A 32 -12.39 -5.24 3.36
N ALA A 33 -11.46 -6.17 3.55
CA ALA A 33 -10.95 -7.03 2.50
C ALA A 33 -11.42 -8.49 2.61
N GLY A 34 -12.08 -8.84 3.70
CA GLY A 34 -12.43 -10.24 3.97
C GLY A 34 -11.21 -11.09 4.34
N ALA A 35 -10.23 -10.50 5.01
CA ALA A 35 -9.03 -11.20 5.48
C ALA A 35 -9.34 -12.26 6.57
N GLY A 36 -10.50 -12.14 7.23
CA GLY A 36 -10.89 -13.02 8.32
C GLY A 36 -9.99 -12.79 9.53
N VAL A 37 -9.92 -11.53 10.02
CA VAL A 37 -9.02 -11.19 11.13
C VAL A 37 -9.62 -11.61 12.45
N SER A 38 -8.94 -12.53 13.13
CA SER A 38 -9.34 -13.11 14.42
C SER A 38 -8.14 -13.17 15.38
N GLY A 39 -8.30 -13.90 16.47
CA GLY A 39 -7.23 -14.22 17.40
C GLY A 39 -7.59 -14.00 18.86
N ASN A 40 -6.71 -14.39 19.76
CA ASN A 40 -6.88 -14.21 21.20
C ASN A 40 -5.78 -13.31 21.78
N ASP A 41 -4.55 -13.52 21.41
CA ASP A 41 -3.40 -12.71 21.81
C ASP A 41 -2.67 -12.16 20.56
N ASN A 42 -2.41 -13.01 19.59
CA ASN A 42 -1.93 -12.61 18.28
C ASN A 42 -3.09 -12.17 17.37
N PHE A 43 -2.78 -11.38 16.35
CA PHE A 43 -3.66 -11.26 15.18
C PHE A 43 -3.48 -12.52 14.34
N ILE A 44 -4.58 -13.11 13.90
CA ILE A 44 -4.61 -14.23 12.94
C ILE A 44 -5.30 -13.74 11.69
N VAL A 45 -4.68 -13.94 10.53
CA VAL A 45 -5.26 -13.69 9.21
C VAL A 45 -5.67 -15.03 8.63
N GLU A 46 -6.97 -15.32 8.61
CA GLU A 46 -7.49 -16.64 8.23
C GLU A 46 -7.38 -16.92 6.74
N ASN A 47 -7.63 -15.90 5.92
CA ASN A 47 -7.65 -16.02 4.47
C ASN A 47 -6.31 -15.58 3.86
N ALA A 48 -5.68 -16.47 3.09
CA ALA A 48 -4.47 -16.11 2.35
C ALA A 48 -4.76 -15.05 1.27
N GLY A 49 -3.81 -14.15 1.07
CA GLY A 49 -3.91 -13.16 0.00
C GLY A 49 -3.10 -11.90 0.24
N TRP A 50 -3.21 -11.00 -0.72
CA TRP A 50 -2.64 -9.67 -0.65
C TRP A 50 -3.62 -8.71 0.01
N TYR A 51 -3.12 -7.90 0.94
CA TYR A 51 -3.87 -6.87 1.65
C TYR A 51 -3.07 -5.59 1.75
N LEU A 52 -3.75 -4.47 1.66
CA LEU A 52 -3.17 -3.22 2.13
C LEU A 52 -3.42 -3.13 3.65
N PHE A 53 -2.40 -3.45 4.41
CA PHE A 53 -2.41 -3.40 5.87
C PHE A 53 -2.04 -1.99 6.32
N TYR A 54 -2.98 -1.32 6.99
CA TYR A 54 -2.83 0.07 7.42
C TYR A 54 -3.03 0.19 8.93
N ILE A 55 -2.06 0.80 9.59
CA ILE A 55 -2.13 1.10 11.02
C ILE A 55 -2.17 2.61 11.20
N LYS A 56 -3.21 3.10 11.86
CA LYS A 56 -3.33 4.48 12.31
C LYS A 56 -3.14 4.54 13.82
N ALA A 57 -2.13 5.27 14.29
CA ALA A 57 -1.96 5.61 15.68
C ALA A 57 -2.53 7.01 15.96
N ALA A 58 -3.22 7.16 17.07
CA ALA A 58 -3.74 8.43 17.54
C ALA A 58 -3.44 8.59 19.03
N VAL A 59 -3.05 9.79 19.47
CA VAL A 59 -2.85 10.10 20.89
C VAL A 59 -4.18 10.12 21.60
N LYS A 60 -4.27 9.41 22.72
CA LYS A 60 -5.45 9.34 23.58
C LYS A 60 -5.02 9.51 25.03
N GLY A 61 -5.14 10.73 25.55
CA GLY A 61 -4.61 11.08 26.87
C GLY A 61 -3.07 10.97 26.90
N SER A 62 -2.54 10.12 27.77
CA SER A 62 -1.11 9.82 27.89
C SER A 62 -0.66 8.59 27.11
N ASP A 63 -1.55 7.97 26.33
CA ASP A 63 -1.31 6.73 25.61
C ASP A 63 -1.72 6.87 24.13
N TYR A 64 -1.62 5.80 23.35
CA TYR A 64 -2.00 5.72 21.95
C TYR A 64 -3.17 4.78 21.75
N ALA A 65 -4.05 5.11 20.81
CA ALA A 65 -5.04 4.18 20.27
C ALA A 65 -4.64 3.80 18.85
N PHE A 66 -4.82 2.53 18.49
CA PHE A 66 -4.47 1.97 17.19
C PHE A 66 -5.73 1.52 16.45
N THR A 67 -5.89 2.01 15.24
CA THR A 67 -6.88 1.47 14.30
C THR A 67 -6.12 0.72 13.21
N ILE A 68 -6.40 -0.58 13.09
CA ILE A 68 -5.81 -1.46 12.09
C ILE A 68 -6.87 -1.74 11.04
N THR A 69 -6.57 -1.43 9.79
CA THR A 69 -7.50 -1.68 8.70
C THR A 69 -6.85 -2.56 7.64
N PHE A 70 -7.55 -3.63 7.27
CA PHE A 70 -7.23 -4.46 6.11
C PHE A 70 -8.08 -3.97 4.94
N TYR A 71 -7.45 -3.33 3.96
CA TYR A 71 -8.08 -2.96 2.70
C TYR A 71 -7.77 -4.00 1.62
N PRO A 72 -8.64 -4.14 0.60
CA PRO A 72 -8.29 -4.88 -0.61
C PRO A 72 -6.98 -4.39 -1.21
N ALA A 73 -6.21 -5.29 -1.81
CA ALA A 73 -4.93 -4.99 -2.44
C ALA A 73 -5.14 -4.26 -3.78
N GLU A 74 -5.65 -3.05 -3.74
CA GLU A 74 -5.97 -2.25 -4.93
C GLU A 74 -4.93 -1.17 -5.17
N VAL A 75 -4.22 -1.28 -6.30
CA VAL A 75 -3.22 -0.32 -6.80
C VAL A 75 -3.73 0.26 -8.11
N TYR A 76 -3.51 1.56 -8.32
CA TYR A 76 -3.98 2.28 -9.51
C TYR A 76 -2.91 3.19 -10.10
N LEU A 77 -2.92 3.32 -11.44
CA LEU A 77 -2.27 4.41 -12.14
C LEU A 77 -3.15 5.66 -12.11
N PHE A 78 -2.52 6.82 -11.97
CA PHE A 78 -3.16 8.14 -11.93
C PHE A 78 -2.41 9.15 -12.81
N GLY A 79 -3.10 10.20 -13.20
CA GLY A 79 -2.51 11.39 -13.80
C GLY A 79 -2.15 11.27 -15.27
N ASN A 80 -1.03 11.85 -15.67
CA ASN A 80 -0.69 12.06 -17.07
C ASN A 80 -0.60 10.77 -17.90
N THR A 81 0.01 9.73 -17.35
CA THR A 81 0.22 8.44 -18.06
C THR A 81 -1.09 7.69 -18.37
N THR A 82 -2.20 8.09 -17.73
CA THR A 82 -3.55 7.57 -17.97
C THR A 82 -4.38 8.43 -18.92
N GLY A 83 -3.77 9.39 -19.60
CA GLY A 83 -4.51 10.39 -20.39
C GLY A 83 -5.24 11.44 -19.53
N GLY A 84 -4.80 11.64 -18.28
CA GLY A 84 -5.34 12.64 -17.36
C GLY A 84 -6.42 12.12 -16.40
N SER A 85 -6.54 10.81 -16.20
CA SER A 85 -7.47 10.26 -15.20
C SER A 85 -6.94 10.45 -13.78
N TRP A 86 -7.78 11.00 -12.90
CA TRP A 86 -7.55 11.21 -11.48
C TRP A 86 -8.60 10.50 -10.61
N ALA A 87 -9.09 9.36 -11.10
CA ALA A 87 -10.13 8.60 -10.43
C ALA A 87 -9.78 7.11 -10.34
N PHE A 88 -10.26 6.46 -9.28
CA PHE A 88 -10.18 5.02 -9.12
C PHE A 88 -11.14 4.33 -10.09
N THR A 89 -10.66 3.95 -11.25
CA THR A 89 -11.41 3.21 -12.27
C THR A 89 -10.74 1.88 -12.56
N ASP A 90 -11.53 0.86 -12.85
CA ASP A 90 -10.99 -0.49 -13.13
C ASP A 90 -10.06 -0.51 -14.34
N THR A 91 -10.20 0.45 -15.26
CA THR A 91 -9.30 0.62 -16.41
C THR A 91 -7.84 0.82 -15.97
N TRP A 92 -7.60 1.46 -14.85
CA TRP A 92 -6.27 1.81 -14.37
C TRP A 92 -5.82 1.00 -13.16
N LYS A 93 -6.59 -0.02 -12.81
CA LYS A 93 -6.29 -0.93 -11.71
C LYS A 93 -5.24 -1.95 -12.12
N PHE A 94 -4.26 -2.18 -11.26
CA PHE A 94 -3.26 -3.23 -11.42
C PHE A 94 -3.88 -4.61 -11.26
N ALA A 95 -3.41 -5.57 -12.04
CA ALA A 95 -3.64 -6.98 -11.78
C ALA A 95 -2.87 -7.40 -10.53
N VAL A 96 -3.57 -8.05 -9.59
CA VAL A 96 -3.01 -8.54 -8.32
C VAL A 96 -2.45 -9.94 -8.55
N PRO A 97 -1.20 -10.24 -8.17
CA PRO A 97 -0.64 -11.58 -8.32
C PRO A 97 -1.27 -12.57 -7.33
N ALA A 98 -1.32 -13.84 -7.73
CA ALA A 98 -1.82 -14.92 -6.89
C ALA A 98 -0.85 -15.36 -5.79
N THR A 99 0.43 -15.00 -5.89
CA THR A 99 1.50 -15.43 -4.98
C THR A 99 2.25 -14.25 -4.41
N LYS A 100 2.86 -14.45 -3.24
CA LYS A 100 3.61 -13.39 -2.53
C LYS A 100 4.82 -12.85 -3.30
N ASP A 101 5.41 -13.65 -4.18
CA ASP A 101 6.59 -13.26 -4.96
C ASP A 101 6.22 -12.77 -6.37
N GLY A 102 4.92 -12.72 -6.68
CA GLY A 102 4.41 -12.25 -7.96
C GLY A 102 4.44 -10.73 -8.09
N ASN A 103 4.36 -10.25 -9.32
CA ASN A 103 4.30 -8.82 -9.61
C ASN A 103 2.85 -8.35 -9.74
N PHE A 104 2.55 -7.19 -9.15
CA PHE A 104 1.41 -6.39 -9.54
C PHE A 104 1.71 -5.78 -10.91
N VAL A 105 0.79 -5.91 -11.85
CA VAL A 105 1.01 -5.48 -13.25
C VAL A 105 -0.02 -4.42 -13.61
N SER A 106 0.45 -3.25 -14.04
CA SER A 106 -0.43 -2.18 -14.47
C SER A 106 -1.05 -2.46 -15.84
N PRO A 107 -2.16 -1.80 -16.16
CA PRO A 107 -2.53 -1.60 -17.55
C PRO A 107 -1.43 -0.85 -18.32
N ALA A 108 -1.42 -0.97 -19.66
CA ALA A 108 -0.53 -0.17 -20.49
C ALA A 108 -0.89 1.30 -20.40
N MET A 109 0.11 2.15 -20.21
CA MET A 109 -0.05 3.61 -20.21
C MET A 109 -0.53 4.11 -21.58
N THR A 110 -1.35 5.14 -21.60
CA THR A 110 -1.89 5.72 -22.84
C THR A 110 -1.21 7.02 -23.24
N ALA A 111 -0.42 7.61 -22.36
CA ALA A 111 0.27 8.87 -22.59
C ALA A 111 1.65 8.89 -21.91
N SER A 112 2.46 9.88 -22.25
CA SER A 112 3.75 10.12 -21.60
C SER A 112 3.61 11.05 -20.40
N GLY A 113 4.49 10.89 -19.42
CA GLY A 113 4.59 11.76 -18.26
C GLY A 113 5.05 11.02 -17.01
N GLU A 114 4.95 11.72 -15.90
CA GLU A 114 5.22 11.17 -14.59
C GLU A 114 4.27 10.01 -14.27
N VAL A 115 4.83 8.88 -13.84
CA VAL A 115 4.04 7.71 -13.41
C VAL A 115 3.64 7.91 -11.96
N ARG A 116 2.36 8.12 -11.74
CA ARG A 116 1.77 8.22 -10.40
C ARG A 116 1.00 6.96 -10.08
N MET A 117 1.28 6.39 -8.93
CA MET A 117 0.64 5.17 -8.43
C MET A 117 0.14 5.40 -7.01
N CYS A 118 -1.02 4.87 -6.68
CA CYS A 118 -1.58 4.98 -5.34
C CYS A 118 -2.39 3.74 -4.94
N PHE A 119 -2.57 3.56 -3.64
CA PHE A 119 -3.50 2.57 -3.10
C PHE A 119 -4.88 3.18 -2.89
N LYS A 120 -5.91 2.38 -3.09
CA LYS A 120 -7.29 2.78 -2.76
C LYS A 120 -7.58 2.51 -1.28
N THR A 121 -7.89 3.58 -0.56
CA THR A 121 -8.27 3.57 0.85
C THR A 121 -9.41 4.57 1.08
N ASP A 122 -9.77 4.83 2.34
CA ASP A 122 -10.68 5.93 2.73
C ASP A 122 -9.97 7.30 2.76
N LEU A 123 -8.66 7.31 2.54
CA LEU A 123 -7.88 8.56 2.47
C LEU A 123 -7.87 9.10 1.05
N ASP A 124 -7.55 10.37 0.91
CA ASP A 124 -7.26 10.96 -0.40
C ASP A 124 -6.11 10.21 -1.08
N TRP A 125 -6.19 10.03 -2.39
CA TRP A 125 -5.23 9.26 -3.20
C TRP A 125 -3.76 9.67 -2.99
N TRP A 126 -3.49 10.95 -2.83
CA TRP A 126 -2.15 11.50 -2.65
C TRP A 126 -1.51 11.10 -1.31
N ARG A 127 -2.30 10.67 -0.31
CA ARG A 127 -1.80 10.14 0.97
C ARG A 127 -1.29 8.72 0.89
N THR A 128 -1.60 8.03 -0.20
CA THR A 128 -1.18 6.65 -0.45
C THR A 128 -0.36 6.55 -1.72
N GLU A 129 0.11 7.68 -2.23
CA GLU A 129 0.88 7.78 -3.46
C GLU A 129 2.30 7.24 -3.26
N PHE A 130 2.81 6.59 -4.30
CA PHE A 130 4.17 6.12 -4.39
C PHE A 130 4.67 6.13 -5.84
N THR A 131 5.97 6.03 -6.01
CA THR A 131 6.65 5.95 -7.30
C THR A 131 7.74 4.89 -7.26
N LEU A 132 8.51 4.75 -8.34
CA LEU A 132 9.79 4.05 -8.33
C LEU A 132 10.93 5.06 -8.38
N HIS A 133 11.93 4.85 -7.54
CA HIS A 133 13.20 5.55 -7.60
C HIS A 133 14.32 4.50 -7.60
N ASP A 134 15.18 4.52 -8.62
CA ASP A 134 16.25 3.55 -8.84
C ASP A 134 15.81 2.07 -8.75
N GLY A 135 14.57 1.79 -9.19
CA GLY A 135 13.99 0.44 -9.17
C GLY A 135 13.38 0.04 -7.83
N GLU A 136 13.43 0.89 -6.82
CA GLU A 136 12.80 0.66 -5.52
C GLU A 136 11.45 1.38 -5.41
N ILE A 137 10.52 0.78 -4.68
CA ILE A 137 9.22 1.39 -4.37
C ILE A 137 9.45 2.49 -3.33
N PHE A 138 9.12 3.73 -3.70
CA PHE A 138 9.31 4.89 -2.88
C PHE A 138 7.97 5.56 -2.56
N TYR A 139 7.59 5.54 -1.28
CA TYR A 139 6.34 6.12 -0.82
C TYR A 139 6.46 7.64 -0.68
N ARG A 140 5.41 8.34 -1.07
CA ARG A 140 5.26 9.75 -0.76
C ARG A 140 5.03 9.90 0.73
N ASP A 141 6.06 10.29 1.47
CA ASP A 141 5.89 10.66 2.86
C ASP A 141 5.40 12.10 2.95
N PHE A 142 4.29 12.27 3.62
CA PHE A 142 3.54 13.51 3.55
C PHE A 142 3.85 14.50 4.68
N ASN A 143 4.46 14.08 5.79
CA ASN A 143 4.60 14.95 6.98
C ASN A 143 5.90 14.80 7.77
N LEU A 144 6.77 13.85 7.49
CA LEU A 144 7.88 13.50 8.38
C LEU A 144 9.26 13.52 7.73
N ILE A 145 9.35 13.48 6.41
CA ILE A 145 10.60 13.52 5.66
C ILE A 145 10.38 14.38 4.41
N ASP A 146 11.44 14.89 3.83
CA ASP A 146 11.42 15.58 2.55
C ASP A 146 10.50 14.85 1.57
N SER A 147 9.36 15.46 1.29
CA SER A 147 8.40 14.95 0.33
C SER A 147 9.12 14.73 -1.00
N TRP A 148 8.87 13.60 -1.67
CA TRP A 148 9.44 13.38 -3.02
C TRP A 148 9.07 14.49 -4.01
N THR A 149 7.98 15.22 -3.77
CA THR A 149 7.60 16.42 -4.52
C THR A 149 8.59 17.55 -4.36
N GLU A 150 9.33 17.63 -3.28
CA GLU A 150 10.43 18.59 -3.07
C GLU A 150 11.70 18.19 -3.81
N LYS A 151 11.83 16.93 -4.19
CA LYS A 151 12.97 16.41 -4.94
C LYS A 151 12.84 16.63 -6.46
N GLY A 152 11.70 17.14 -6.92
CA GLY A 152 11.43 17.49 -8.31
C GLY A 152 10.98 16.30 -9.17
N GLU A 153 10.53 16.61 -10.40
CA GLU A 153 9.99 15.61 -11.35
C GLU A 153 10.99 14.52 -11.74
N GLY A 154 12.30 14.80 -11.65
CA GLY A 154 13.35 13.81 -11.94
C GLY A 154 13.49 12.71 -10.91
N TYR A 155 12.79 12.80 -9.77
CA TYR A 155 12.85 11.78 -8.73
C TYR A 155 11.85 10.64 -8.96
N SER A 156 10.76 10.89 -9.66
CA SER A 156 9.77 9.87 -10.01
C SER A 156 10.07 9.23 -11.36
N VAL A 157 9.59 7.99 -11.54
CA VAL A 157 9.73 7.32 -12.83
C VAL A 157 8.87 8.00 -13.90
N GLN A 158 9.45 8.19 -15.10
CA GLN A 158 8.76 8.73 -16.25
C GLN A 158 8.28 7.59 -17.16
N GLY A 159 7.05 7.66 -17.64
CA GLY A 159 6.44 6.69 -18.54
C GLY A 159 6.16 7.24 -19.92
N SER A 160 5.87 6.35 -20.85
CA SER A 160 5.41 6.64 -22.20
C SER A 160 4.25 5.73 -22.57
N ALA A 161 3.45 6.11 -23.55
CA ALA A 161 2.38 5.25 -24.07
C ALA A 161 2.91 3.85 -24.42
N GLY A 162 2.18 2.82 -24.00
CA GLY A 162 2.58 1.41 -24.14
C GLY A 162 3.38 0.86 -22.98
N ASN A 163 4.00 1.68 -22.12
CA ASN A 163 4.71 1.16 -20.95
C ASN A 163 3.77 0.52 -19.93
N VAL A 164 4.29 -0.49 -19.24
CA VAL A 164 3.63 -1.25 -18.18
C VAL A 164 4.52 -1.27 -16.94
N MET A 165 3.95 -1.06 -15.77
CA MET A 165 4.64 -1.18 -14.50
C MET A 165 4.50 -2.58 -13.93
N TYR A 166 5.60 -3.14 -13.42
CA TYR A 166 5.68 -4.40 -12.70
C TYR A 166 6.21 -4.10 -11.30
N LEU A 167 5.42 -4.39 -10.27
CA LEU A 167 5.75 -4.05 -8.88
C LEU A 167 5.80 -5.30 -8.03
N ASN A 168 6.91 -5.56 -7.38
CA ASN A 168 7.05 -6.63 -6.39
C ASN A 168 7.06 -6.03 -4.98
N PHE A 169 5.93 -6.10 -4.29
CA PHE A 169 5.83 -5.54 -2.94
C PHE A 169 6.55 -6.36 -1.87
N THR A 170 6.82 -7.64 -2.10
CA THR A 170 7.62 -8.47 -1.19
C THR A 170 9.09 -8.03 -1.22
N ALA A 171 9.63 -7.78 -2.41
CA ALA A 171 10.99 -7.31 -2.59
C ALA A 171 11.14 -5.79 -2.38
N GLY A 172 10.03 -5.02 -2.41
CA GLY A 172 10.06 -3.57 -2.38
C GLY A 172 10.57 -2.93 -3.67
N THR A 173 10.50 -3.65 -4.80
CA THR A 173 11.09 -3.25 -6.08
C THR A 173 10.05 -3.16 -7.19
N GLY A 174 10.43 -2.55 -8.30
CA GLY A 174 9.63 -2.53 -9.51
C GLY A 174 10.43 -2.18 -10.74
N GLU A 175 9.80 -2.39 -11.88
CA GLU A 175 10.36 -2.04 -13.19
C GLU A 175 9.29 -1.54 -14.13
N LYS A 176 9.69 -0.73 -15.08
CA LYS A 176 8.87 -0.28 -16.19
C LYS A 176 9.37 -0.97 -17.48
N LYS A 177 8.46 -1.56 -18.23
CA LYS A 177 8.72 -2.17 -19.55
C LYS A 177 7.90 -1.52 -20.62
#